data_3d02041b34f55e39825071cec88f56b5
#
_entry.id   3d02041b34f55e39825071cec88f56b5
#
_cell.length_a   1.000
_cell.length_b   1.000
_cell.length_c   1.000
_cell.angle_alpha   90.00
_cell.angle_beta   90.00
_cell.angle_gamma   90.00
#
_symmetry.space_group_name_H-M   'P 1'
#
loop_
_entity.id
_entity.type
_entity.pdbx_description
1 polymer ?
#
loop_
_entity_poly.entity_id
_entity_poly.type
_entity_poly.pdbx_seq_one_letter_code
_entity_poly.pdbx_strand_id
1 'polypeptide(L)'
;MSFGGKCAYCGCELPEKGWHADHAEPIVRKTVQDMEAAKKGKLRFKQTGECYHPELDNEDNLVPACKACNIYKGCSGVEEFRQTITRVTVNSLDRTQSLRAAKRFGIVTVDESPVTFWFEKYQQES
;
A
#
# COMPACT_ATOMS: atom_id res chain seq x y z
N MET A 1 -17.42 -9.12 4.27
CA MET A 1 -16.16 -8.50 3.83
C MET A 1 -16.17 -8.36 2.32
N SER A 2 -15.76 -7.20 1.82
CA SER A 2 -15.73 -6.93 0.38
C SER A 2 -14.71 -7.79 -0.35
N PHE A 3 -14.86 -7.88 -1.66
CA PHE A 3 -13.89 -8.54 -2.56
C PHE A 3 -13.60 -10.00 -2.19
N GLY A 4 -14.60 -10.71 -1.71
CA GLY A 4 -14.50 -12.13 -1.42
C GLY A 4 -13.64 -12.49 -0.22
N GLY A 5 -13.44 -11.55 0.72
CA GLY A 5 -12.60 -11.78 1.88
C GLY A 5 -11.11 -11.71 1.59
N LYS A 6 -10.74 -11.08 0.47
CA LYS A 6 -9.36 -10.98 0.03
C LYS A 6 -8.86 -9.55 0.07
N CYS A 7 -7.53 -9.39 0.12
CA CYS A 7 -6.90 -8.08 0.02
C CYS A 7 -7.27 -7.43 -1.32
N ALA A 8 -7.74 -6.19 -1.26
CA ALA A 8 -8.16 -5.47 -2.46
C ALA A 8 -7.01 -5.30 -3.46
N TYR A 9 -5.77 -5.26 -2.98
CA TYR A 9 -4.60 -5.04 -3.84
C TYR A 9 -3.99 -6.33 -4.35
N CYS A 10 -3.43 -7.16 -3.48
CA CYS A 10 -2.71 -8.36 -3.92
C CYS A 10 -3.59 -9.60 -4.06
N GLY A 11 -4.81 -9.59 -3.52
CA GLY A 11 -5.72 -10.71 -3.65
C GLY A 11 -5.48 -11.87 -2.70
N CYS A 12 -4.59 -11.73 -1.72
CA CYS A 12 -4.37 -12.78 -0.75
C CYS A 12 -5.58 -12.90 0.19
N GLU A 13 -5.79 -14.08 0.75
CA GLU A 13 -6.86 -14.25 1.73
C GLU A 13 -6.53 -13.47 3.00
N LEU A 14 -7.55 -12.76 3.51
CA LEU A 14 -7.38 -11.97 4.72
C LEU A 14 -7.71 -12.82 5.95
N PRO A 15 -6.91 -12.71 7.02
CA PRO A 15 -7.24 -13.37 8.29
C PRO A 15 -8.45 -12.69 8.93
N GLU A 16 -9.08 -13.36 9.88
CA GLU A 16 -10.18 -12.75 10.63
C GLU A 16 -9.74 -11.53 11.41
N LYS A 17 -8.49 -11.51 11.84
CA LYS A 17 -7.89 -10.38 12.56
C LYS A 17 -6.55 -10.02 11.93
N GLY A 18 -6.19 -8.73 12.00
CA GLY A 18 -4.89 -8.29 11.49
C GLY A 18 -4.93 -7.70 10.09
N TRP A 19 -6.09 -7.66 9.45
CA TRP A 19 -6.24 -6.91 8.19
C TRP A 19 -6.57 -5.45 8.51
N HIS A 20 -6.41 -4.60 7.51
CA HIS A 20 -6.60 -3.15 7.67
C HIS A 20 -7.65 -2.62 6.71
N ALA A 21 -8.44 -1.66 7.18
CA ALA A 21 -9.29 -0.85 6.31
C ALA A 21 -8.43 0.31 5.81
N ASP A 22 -8.04 0.25 4.54
CA ASP A 22 -7.15 1.24 3.94
C ASP A 22 -7.95 2.27 3.16
N HIS A 23 -7.57 3.54 3.28
CA HIS A 23 -8.09 4.60 2.41
C HIS A 23 -7.43 4.45 1.05
N ALA A 24 -8.20 4.06 0.03
CA ALA A 24 -7.66 3.87 -1.33
C ALA A 24 -6.99 5.14 -1.81
N GLU A 25 -7.66 6.29 -1.64
CA GLU A 25 -7.05 7.60 -1.83
C GLU A 25 -6.76 8.21 -0.45
N PRO A 26 -5.56 8.74 -0.22
CA PRO A 26 -5.14 9.13 1.13
C PRO A 26 -5.87 10.37 1.63
N ILE A 27 -6.26 10.34 2.91
CA ILE A 27 -6.86 11.50 3.57
C ILE A 27 -5.80 12.50 4.04
N VAL A 28 -4.57 12.09 4.13
CA VAL A 28 -3.39 12.86 4.57
C VAL A 28 -3.61 13.51 5.93
N ARG A 29 -3.19 12.82 6.99
CA ARG A 29 -3.40 13.29 8.36
C ARG A 29 -2.48 14.47 8.68
N LYS A 30 -3.04 15.45 9.39
CA LYS A 30 -2.26 16.60 9.83
C LYS A 30 -1.44 16.23 11.07
N THR A 31 -0.21 16.73 11.12
CA THR A 31 0.69 16.50 12.24
C THR A 31 1.27 17.82 12.73
N VAL A 32 1.65 17.83 14.01
CA VAL A 32 2.38 18.95 14.61
C VAL A 32 3.58 18.39 15.36
N GLN A 33 4.59 19.23 15.56
CA GLN A 33 5.77 18.82 16.32
C GLN A 33 5.37 18.49 17.75
N ASP A 34 5.90 17.39 18.26
CA ASP A 34 5.71 17.00 19.65
C ASP A 34 6.69 17.79 20.52
N MET A 35 6.20 18.82 21.18
CA MET A 35 7.01 19.72 21.98
C MET A 35 7.56 19.06 23.24
N GLU A 36 6.87 18.06 23.78
CA GLU A 36 7.38 17.32 24.93
C GLU A 36 8.61 16.49 24.54
N ALA A 37 8.57 15.87 23.34
CA ALA A 37 9.72 15.16 22.82
C ALA A 37 10.87 16.12 22.50
N ALA A 38 10.55 17.32 21.99
CA ALA A 38 11.55 18.34 21.68
C ALA A 38 12.32 18.78 22.92
N LYS A 39 11.63 18.90 24.07
CA LYS A 39 12.28 19.23 25.35
C LYS A 39 13.29 18.16 25.78
N LYS A 40 13.12 16.94 25.30
CA LYS A 40 14.02 15.81 25.56
C LYS A 40 15.07 15.63 24.48
N GLY A 41 15.18 16.58 23.54
CA GLY A 41 16.12 16.52 22.43
C GLY A 41 15.74 15.56 21.31
N LYS A 42 14.48 15.19 21.20
CA LYS A 42 13.99 14.28 20.18
C LYS A 42 13.08 15.01 19.19
N LEU A 43 13.27 14.72 17.89
CA LEU A 43 12.38 15.23 16.84
C LEU A 43 11.28 14.21 16.57
N ARG A 44 10.08 14.54 16.99
CA ARG A 44 8.90 13.69 16.77
C ARG A 44 7.70 14.55 16.40
N PHE A 45 6.78 13.93 15.65
CA PHE A 45 5.53 14.55 15.25
C PHE A 45 4.37 13.72 15.77
N LYS A 46 3.27 14.36 16.09
CA LYS A 46 2.04 13.71 16.53
C LYS A 46 0.87 14.16 15.68
N GLN A 47 -0.12 13.29 15.53
CA GLN A 47 -1.33 13.60 14.77
C GLN A 47 -2.23 14.53 15.57
N THR A 48 -2.86 15.49 14.88
CA THR A 48 -3.78 16.44 15.51
C THR A 48 -5.21 15.94 15.59
N GLY A 49 -5.52 14.81 14.88
CA GLY A 49 -6.89 14.33 14.72
C GLY A 49 -7.60 14.89 13.50
N GLU A 50 -6.96 15.81 12.80
CA GLU A 50 -7.49 16.39 11.56
C GLU A 50 -6.77 15.83 10.34
N CYS A 51 -7.37 15.99 9.16
CA CYS A 51 -6.76 15.60 7.89
C CYS A 51 -7.05 16.65 6.83
N TYR A 52 -6.26 16.60 5.72
CA TYR A 52 -6.42 17.55 4.61
C TYR A 52 -7.60 17.22 3.71
N HIS A 53 -8.00 15.94 3.65
CA HIS A 53 -9.06 15.48 2.76
C HIS A 53 -10.14 14.72 3.52
N PRO A 54 -10.91 15.41 4.41
CA PRO A 54 -11.95 14.73 5.18
C PRO A 54 -13.08 14.17 4.30
N GLU A 55 -13.28 14.70 3.10
CA GLU A 55 -14.25 14.21 2.13
C GLU A 55 -13.92 12.79 1.67
N LEU A 56 -12.66 12.37 1.79
CA LEU A 56 -12.21 11.03 1.44
C LEU A 56 -12.30 10.04 2.61
N ASP A 57 -12.66 10.51 3.79
CA ASP A 57 -12.80 9.65 4.97
C ASP A 57 -14.22 9.10 5.06
N ASN A 58 -14.56 8.20 4.15
CA ASN A 58 -15.87 7.59 4.06
C ASN A 58 -15.74 6.12 3.60
N GLU A 59 -16.83 5.36 3.75
CA GLU A 59 -16.84 3.94 3.44
C GLU A 59 -16.51 3.62 1.98
N ASP A 60 -16.91 4.50 1.06
CA ASP A 60 -16.66 4.26 -0.37
C ASP A 60 -15.16 4.30 -0.70
N ASN A 61 -14.37 4.96 0.14
CA ASN A 61 -12.92 5.05 -0.02
C ASN A 61 -12.15 4.05 0.85
N LEU A 62 -12.84 3.17 1.56
CA LEU A 62 -12.20 2.16 2.40
C LEU A 62 -12.20 0.81 1.70
N VAL A 63 -11.05 0.17 1.64
CA VAL A 63 -10.89 -1.18 1.08
C VAL A 63 -10.12 -2.06 2.06
N PRO A 64 -10.43 -3.35 2.11
CA PRO A 64 -9.67 -4.26 2.97
C PRO A 64 -8.29 -4.52 2.37
N ALA A 65 -7.26 -4.40 3.19
CA ALA A 65 -5.88 -4.60 2.77
C ALA A 65 -5.15 -5.49 3.77
N CYS A 66 -4.28 -6.35 3.25
CA CYS A 66 -3.39 -7.10 4.12
C CYS A 66 -2.32 -6.17 4.70
N LYS A 67 -1.70 -6.61 5.78
CA LYS A 67 -0.70 -5.80 6.47
C LYS A 67 0.44 -5.38 5.52
N ALA A 68 0.92 -6.32 4.69
CA ALA A 68 2.02 -6.05 3.78
C ALA A 68 1.68 -4.95 2.77
N CYS A 69 0.50 -5.04 2.14
CA CYS A 69 0.06 -4.02 1.17
C CYS A 69 -0.20 -2.67 1.85
N ASN A 70 -0.82 -2.70 3.03
CA ASN A 70 -1.11 -1.48 3.76
C ASN A 70 0.19 -0.72 4.10
N ILE A 71 1.21 -1.44 4.56
CA ILE A 71 2.50 -0.83 4.89
C ILE A 71 3.20 -0.33 3.62
N TYR A 72 3.24 -1.14 2.57
CA TYR A 72 3.96 -0.80 1.34
C TYR A 72 3.32 0.39 0.62
N LYS A 73 1.99 0.42 0.58
CA LYS A 73 1.27 1.54 -0.02
C LYS A 73 1.45 2.84 0.77
N GLY A 74 1.44 2.75 2.10
CA GLY A 74 1.58 3.92 2.96
C GLY A 74 0.50 4.95 2.67
N CYS A 75 0.91 6.20 2.47
CA CYS A 75 0.02 7.33 2.21
C CYS A 75 -0.18 7.61 0.72
N SER A 76 0.18 6.68 -0.16
CA SER A 76 0.02 6.89 -1.60
C SER A 76 -1.41 6.60 -2.05
N GLY A 77 -1.80 7.15 -3.20
CA GLY A 77 -3.05 6.80 -3.86
C GLY A 77 -2.92 5.49 -4.62
N VAL A 78 -4.03 5.05 -5.22
CA VAL A 78 -4.08 3.78 -5.95
C VAL A 78 -3.08 3.76 -7.12
N GLU A 79 -3.09 4.80 -7.95
CA GLU A 79 -2.20 4.83 -9.11
C GLU A 79 -0.74 4.98 -8.73
N GLU A 80 -0.44 5.74 -7.69
CA GLU A 80 0.92 5.84 -7.17
C GLU A 80 1.41 4.49 -6.65
N PHE A 81 0.55 3.74 -5.96
CA PHE A 81 0.88 2.40 -5.48
C PHE A 81 1.12 1.44 -6.65
N ARG A 82 0.27 1.52 -7.68
CA ARG A 82 0.44 0.71 -8.90
C ARG A 82 1.81 0.97 -9.52
N GLN A 83 2.21 2.22 -9.64
CA GLN A 83 3.51 2.58 -10.20
C GLN A 83 4.67 2.13 -9.30
N THR A 84 4.49 2.19 -7.98
CA THR A 84 5.49 1.68 -7.04
C THR A 84 5.77 0.20 -7.30
N ILE A 85 4.74 -0.60 -7.46
CA ILE A 85 4.90 -2.03 -7.72
C ILE A 85 5.46 -2.26 -9.11
N THR A 86 4.92 -1.59 -10.12
CA THR A 86 5.28 -1.82 -11.51
C THR A 86 6.71 -1.38 -11.83
N ARG A 87 7.15 -0.26 -11.27
CA ARG A 87 8.48 0.31 -11.59
C ARG A 87 9.51 0.07 -10.50
N VAL A 88 9.20 0.49 -9.27
CA VAL A 88 10.18 0.49 -8.20
C VAL A 88 10.53 -0.92 -7.78
N THR A 89 9.51 -1.76 -7.58
CA THR A 89 9.71 -3.15 -7.17
C THR A 89 10.45 -3.92 -8.25
N VAL A 90 10.01 -3.80 -9.52
CA VAL A 90 10.66 -4.48 -10.64
C VAL A 90 12.12 -4.03 -10.79
N ASN A 91 12.37 -2.73 -10.72
CA ASN A 91 13.75 -2.21 -10.81
C ASN A 91 14.63 -2.71 -9.67
N SER A 92 14.05 -2.95 -8.49
CA SER A 92 14.80 -3.47 -7.34
C SER A 92 15.35 -4.88 -7.59
N LEU A 93 14.69 -5.65 -8.46
CA LEU A 93 15.15 -7.00 -8.80
C LEU A 93 16.50 -7.01 -9.51
N ASP A 94 16.91 -5.89 -10.10
CA ASP A 94 18.22 -5.81 -10.78
C ASP A 94 19.33 -5.31 -9.87
N ARG A 95 19.06 -5.05 -8.60
CA ARG A 95 20.06 -4.48 -7.68
C ARG A 95 20.99 -5.51 -7.06
N THR A 96 20.60 -6.77 -7.03
CA THR A 96 21.45 -7.80 -6.44
C THR A 96 21.92 -8.76 -7.52
N GLN A 97 23.13 -9.28 -7.34
CA GLN A 97 23.70 -10.27 -8.26
C GLN A 97 22.83 -11.52 -8.31
N SER A 98 22.31 -11.95 -7.16
CA SER A 98 21.48 -13.15 -7.08
C SER A 98 20.20 -13.01 -7.90
N LEU A 99 19.51 -11.87 -7.80
CA LEU A 99 18.28 -11.65 -8.55
C LEU A 99 18.54 -11.47 -10.04
N ARG A 100 19.64 -10.81 -10.41
CA ARG A 100 20.04 -10.72 -11.83
C ARG A 100 20.31 -12.11 -12.41
N ALA A 101 21.00 -12.95 -11.63
CA ALA A 101 21.27 -14.33 -12.04
C ALA A 101 19.95 -15.13 -12.17
N ALA A 102 19.04 -14.97 -11.24
CA ALA A 102 17.74 -15.65 -11.29
C ALA A 102 17.00 -15.31 -12.59
N LYS A 103 17.05 -14.07 -13.03
CA LYS A 103 16.44 -13.65 -14.31
C LYS A 103 17.16 -14.30 -15.50
N ARG A 104 18.50 -14.26 -15.51
CA ARG A 104 19.28 -14.83 -16.63
C ARG A 104 19.06 -16.32 -16.79
N PHE A 105 18.95 -17.04 -15.69
CA PHE A 105 18.79 -18.51 -15.72
C PHE A 105 17.33 -18.94 -15.77
N GLY A 106 16.41 -18.00 -15.87
CA GLY A 106 14.99 -18.33 -16.01
C GLY A 106 14.33 -18.85 -14.74
N ILE A 107 14.98 -18.71 -13.59
CA ILE A 107 14.40 -19.08 -12.30
C ILE A 107 13.26 -18.13 -11.95
N VAL A 108 13.41 -16.86 -12.32
CA VAL A 108 12.41 -15.82 -12.12
C VAL A 108 12.13 -15.17 -13.46
N THR A 109 10.85 -15.03 -13.80
CA THR A 109 10.41 -14.24 -14.95
C THR A 109 9.67 -13.01 -14.44
N VAL A 110 9.90 -11.87 -15.12
CA VAL A 110 9.32 -10.59 -14.70
C VAL A 110 8.32 -10.14 -15.75
N ASP A 111 7.10 -9.91 -15.29
CA ASP A 111 6.05 -9.31 -16.12
C ASP A 111 6.11 -7.80 -15.89
N GLU A 112 6.48 -7.05 -16.92
CA GLU A 112 6.62 -5.59 -16.86
C GLU A 112 5.34 -4.84 -17.20
N SER A 113 4.25 -5.57 -17.48
CA SER A 113 2.97 -4.92 -17.73
C SER A 113 2.43 -4.25 -16.47
N PRO A 114 1.55 -3.23 -16.61
CA PRO A 114 0.97 -2.59 -15.43
C PRO A 114 0.23 -3.58 -14.55
N VAL A 115 0.43 -3.45 -13.25
CA VAL A 115 -0.21 -4.31 -12.25
C VAL A 115 -1.72 -4.09 -12.28
N THR A 116 -2.47 -5.18 -12.24
CA THR A 116 -3.92 -5.16 -12.05
C THR A 116 -4.22 -5.62 -10.63
N PHE A 117 -4.85 -4.75 -9.85
CA PHE A 117 -5.18 -5.08 -8.45
C PHE A 117 -6.38 -6.02 -8.38
N TRP A 118 -6.49 -6.73 -7.28
CA TRP A 118 -7.57 -7.69 -7.06
C TRP A 118 -8.95 -7.03 -7.17
N PHE A 119 -9.12 -5.82 -6.63
CA PHE A 119 -10.42 -5.16 -6.69
C PHE A 119 -10.85 -4.88 -8.12
N GLU A 120 -9.92 -4.65 -9.03
CA GLU A 120 -10.20 -4.46 -10.45
C GLU A 120 -10.62 -5.77 -11.11
N LYS A 121 -9.91 -6.86 -10.81
CA LYS A 121 -10.24 -8.20 -11.32
C LYS A 121 -11.58 -8.69 -10.78
N TYR A 122 -11.84 -8.46 -9.51
CA TYR A 122 -13.08 -8.88 -8.86
C TYR A 122 -14.29 -8.20 -9.50
N GLN A 123 -14.18 -6.93 -9.81
CA GLN A 123 -15.25 -6.19 -10.49
C GLN A 123 -15.49 -6.71 -11.91
N GLN A 124 -14.43 -7.13 -12.60
CA GLN A 124 -14.55 -7.69 -13.96
C GLN A 124 -15.26 -9.05 -13.95
N GLU A 125 -15.10 -9.81 -12.89
CA GLU A 125 -15.70 -11.14 -12.74
C GLU A 125 -17.17 -11.08 -12.29
N SER A 126 -17.60 -9.99 -11.70
CA SER A 126 -18.96 -9.83 -11.20
C SER A 126 -19.87 -9.20 -12.26
#